data_baf1d3d97b789da71a9ae02ecadcc93d
#
_entry.id   baf1d3d97b789da71a9ae02ecadcc93d
#
_cell.length_a   1.000
_cell.length_b   1.000
_cell.length_c   1.000
_cell.angle_alpha   90.00
_cell.angle_beta   90.00
_cell.angle_gamma   90.00
#
_symmetry.space_group_name_H-M   'P 1'
#
loop_
_entity.id
_entity.type
_entity.pdbx_description
1 polymer ?
#
loop_
_entity_poly.entity_id
_entity_poly.type
_entity_poly.pdbx_seq_one_letter_code
_entity_poly.pdbx_strand_id
1 'polypeptide(L)'
;MLRQVRRMKKLLRHPRTQTALAWLRARRREVAVMLAMALTLTGPFLLKPEQSTAPARHDRRLVIITPHHDRIREEFGQAFAAHWKKTTGQTLFIDWRVPGGTSEIAMLIKSEATAAFQQHWQRDLRREWTPAAAQGCLDPKADPENEARKTYLASNTGTGMDVFFGGGAYDFEQQARAGTLVAGDG
;
A
#
# COMPACT_ATOMS: atom_id res chain seq x y z
N MET A 1 31.50 -12.36 44.88
CA MET A 1 30.66 -13.39 44.23
C MET A 1 29.74 -14.14 45.17
N LEU A 2 30.15 -14.51 46.38
CA LEU A 2 29.35 -15.29 47.36
C LEU A 2 28.13 -14.57 47.97
N ARG A 3 28.09 -13.22 48.04
CA ARG A 3 26.94 -12.48 48.54
C ARG A 3 25.71 -12.45 47.61
N GLN A 4 25.93 -12.49 46.32
CA GLN A 4 24.88 -12.54 45.30
C GLN A 4 24.13 -13.88 45.35
N VAL A 5 24.86 -15.00 45.47
CA VAL A 5 24.29 -16.35 45.52
C VAL A 5 23.42 -16.55 46.79
N ARG A 6 23.81 -15.94 47.93
CA ARG A 6 23.01 -15.98 49.16
C ARG A 6 21.70 -15.19 49.08
N ARG A 7 21.71 -14.03 48.38
CA ARG A 7 20.48 -13.24 48.13
C ARG A 7 19.48 -13.98 47.27
N MET A 8 19.96 -14.63 46.22
CA MET A 8 19.09 -15.43 45.33
C MET A 8 18.47 -16.65 46.01
N LYS A 9 19.23 -17.35 46.91
CA LYS A 9 18.68 -18.46 47.71
C LYS A 9 17.64 -18.01 48.74
N LYS A 10 17.71 -16.75 49.26
CA LYS A 10 16.75 -16.21 50.20
C LYS A 10 15.45 -15.76 49.55
N LEU A 11 15.49 -15.30 48.29
CA LEU A 11 14.32 -14.98 47.46
C LEU A 11 13.51 -16.23 47.05
N LEU A 12 14.20 -17.34 46.79
CA LEU A 12 13.55 -18.62 46.44
C LEU A 12 12.89 -19.35 47.64
N ARG A 13 13.17 -18.91 48.91
CA ARG A 13 12.55 -19.47 50.13
C ARG A 13 11.31 -18.72 50.61
N HIS A 14 10.87 -17.68 49.92
CA HIS A 14 9.64 -16.96 50.29
C HIS A 14 8.44 -17.86 50.07
N PRO A 15 7.50 -18.02 51.05
CA PRO A 15 6.37 -18.93 50.91
C PRO A 15 5.50 -18.67 49.66
N ARG A 16 5.39 -17.41 49.23
CA ARG A 16 4.68 -17.03 48.01
C ARG A 16 5.35 -17.52 46.71
N THR A 17 6.67 -17.64 46.68
CA THR A 17 7.40 -18.16 45.49
C THR A 17 7.35 -19.67 45.40
N GLN A 18 7.28 -20.37 46.53
CA GLN A 18 7.13 -21.85 46.56
C GLN A 18 5.72 -22.30 46.13
N THR A 19 4.69 -21.55 46.52
CA THR A 19 3.32 -21.83 46.06
C THR A 19 3.16 -21.58 44.55
N ALA A 20 3.76 -20.50 44.00
CA ALA A 20 3.75 -20.22 42.57
C ALA A 20 4.49 -21.30 41.75
N LEU A 21 5.66 -21.75 42.26
CA LEU A 21 6.41 -22.83 41.61
C LEU A 21 5.71 -24.20 41.66
N ALA A 22 5.03 -24.50 42.77
CA ALA A 22 4.24 -25.71 42.91
C ALA A 22 3.02 -25.71 41.98
N TRP A 23 2.34 -24.56 41.85
CA TRP A 23 1.24 -24.36 40.92
C TRP A 23 1.67 -24.51 39.46
N LEU A 24 2.82 -23.88 39.08
CA LEU A 24 3.41 -24.01 37.75
C LEU A 24 3.81 -25.46 37.42
N ARG A 25 4.32 -26.22 38.40
CA ARG A 25 4.62 -27.65 38.20
C ARG A 25 3.37 -28.50 38.01
N ALA A 26 2.30 -28.22 38.77
CA ALA A 26 1.03 -28.91 38.65
C ALA A 26 0.35 -28.71 37.30
N ARG A 27 0.47 -27.49 36.75
CA ARG A 27 -0.13 -27.09 35.46
C ARG A 27 0.87 -26.93 34.30
N ARG A 28 2.01 -27.59 34.41
CA ARG A 28 3.11 -27.45 33.42
C ARG A 28 2.69 -27.65 31.97
N ARG A 29 1.72 -28.57 31.72
CA ARG A 29 1.21 -28.83 30.37
C ARG A 29 0.37 -27.65 29.85
N GLU A 30 -0.53 -27.14 30.67
CA GLU A 30 -1.37 -25.97 30.30
C GLU A 30 -0.51 -24.75 30.07
N VAL A 31 0.48 -24.47 30.93
CA VAL A 31 1.43 -23.37 30.79
C VAL A 31 2.27 -23.54 29.52
N ALA A 32 2.73 -24.76 29.22
CA ALA A 32 3.48 -25.03 28.01
C ALA A 32 2.65 -24.78 26.73
N VAL A 33 1.38 -25.19 26.74
CA VAL A 33 0.46 -24.91 25.61
C VAL A 33 0.21 -23.42 25.46
N MET A 34 -0.03 -22.70 26.55
CA MET A 34 -0.23 -21.25 26.50
C MET A 34 1.02 -20.51 26.01
N LEU A 35 2.21 -20.93 26.45
CA LEU A 35 3.48 -20.38 25.97
C LEU A 35 3.72 -20.68 24.49
N ALA A 36 3.42 -21.92 24.05
CA ALA A 36 3.53 -22.28 22.64
C ALA A 36 2.56 -21.44 21.79
N MET A 37 1.31 -21.27 22.23
CA MET A 37 0.34 -20.41 21.56
C MET A 37 0.79 -18.95 21.51
N ALA A 38 1.28 -18.41 22.63
CA ALA A 38 1.81 -17.07 22.69
C ALA A 38 3.01 -16.90 21.74
N LEU A 39 3.92 -17.88 21.72
CA LEU A 39 5.09 -17.87 20.84
C LEU A 39 4.69 -17.95 19.35
N THR A 40 3.68 -18.76 19.03
CA THR A 40 3.17 -18.88 17.66
C THR A 40 2.53 -17.56 17.20
N LEU A 41 1.81 -16.87 18.09
CA LEU A 41 1.16 -15.60 17.78
C LEU A 41 2.15 -14.43 17.73
N THR A 42 3.12 -14.39 18.64
CA THR A 42 4.07 -13.27 18.74
C THR A 42 5.36 -13.50 17.95
N GLY A 43 5.75 -14.77 17.73
CA GLY A 43 6.98 -15.14 17.03
C GLY A 43 7.14 -14.49 15.66
N PRO A 44 6.12 -14.48 14.78
CA PRO A 44 6.22 -13.82 13.48
C PRO A 44 6.46 -12.31 13.57
N PHE A 45 5.97 -11.67 14.64
CA PHE A 45 6.20 -10.23 14.85
C PHE A 45 7.61 -9.93 15.40
N LEU A 46 8.15 -10.85 16.22
CA LEU A 46 9.50 -10.72 16.77
C LEU A 46 10.59 -11.11 15.76
N LEU A 47 10.27 -12.06 14.86
CA LEU A 47 11.14 -12.51 13.79
C LEU A 47 10.94 -11.73 12.48
N LYS A 48 10.01 -10.77 12.48
CA LYS A 48 9.85 -9.89 11.33
C LYS A 48 11.21 -9.24 11.08
N PRO A 49 11.91 -9.56 9.95
CA PRO A 49 13.14 -8.86 9.64
C PRO A 49 12.80 -7.39 9.65
N GLU A 50 13.57 -6.58 10.36
CA GLU A 50 13.54 -5.14 10.14
C GLU A 50 13.77 -4.96 8.65
N GLN A 51 12.67 -4.83 7.91
CA GLN A 51 12.78 -4.19 6.63
C GLN A 51 13.25 -2.79 6.99
N SER A 52 14.57 -2.61 6.97
CA SER A 52 15.19 -1.29 7.01
C SER A 52 14.85 -0.59 5.69
N THR A 53 13.59 -0.37 5.53
CA THR A 53 13.03 0.54 4.57
C THR A 53 12.78 1.86 5.28
N ALA A 54 13.83 2.43 5.88
CA ALA A 54 13.99 3.84 5.64
C ALA A 54 14.14 3.91 4.12
N PRO A 55 13.17 4.42 3.36
CA PRO A 55 13.32 4.54 1.92
C PRO A 55 14.61 5.34 1.74
N ALA A 56 15.61 4.76 1.06
CA ALA A 56 16.75 5.52 0.64
C ALA A 56 16.14 6.80 0.07
N ARG A 57 16.55 7.97 0.57
CA ARG A 57 15.97 9.25 0.13
C ARG A 57 16.18 9.33 -1.36
N HIS A 58 15.12 9.01 -2.11
CA HIS A 58 15.10 9.17 -3.54
C HIS A 58 14.61 10.58 -3.84
N ASP A 59 15.21 11.21 -4.82
CA ASP A 59 14.87 12.57 -5.22
C ASP A 59 13.48 12.63 -5.87
N ARG A 60 13.08 11.53 -6.51
CA ARG A 60 11.80 11.38 -7.20
C ARG A 60 11.16 10.02 -6.94
N ARG A 61 9.84 9.98 -6.97
CA ARG A 61 9.02 8.77 -6.93
C ARG A 61 8.16 8.74 -8.19
N LEU A 62 8.09 7.57 -8.82
CA LEU A 62 7.22 7.29 -9.96
C LEU A 62 6.32 6.11 -9.61
N VAL A 63 5.02 6.31 -9.68
CA VAL A 63 4.02 5.27 -9.39
C VAL A 63 3.57 4.63 -10.69
N ILE A 64 3.92 3.36 -10.89
CA ILE A 64 3.59 2.61 -12.09
C ILE A 64 2.62 1.50 -11.75
N ILE A 65 1.46 1.48 -12.43
CA ILE A 65 0.51 0.38 -12.35
C ILE A 65 0.72 -0.56 -13.54
N THR A 66 0.78 -1.87 -13.28
CA THR A 66 1.13 -2.84 -14.31
C THR A 66 0.62 -4.25 -14.01
N PRO A 67 0.26 -5.06 -15.02
CA PRO A 67 -0.03 -6.48 -14.85
C PRO A 67 1.21 -7.37 -15.02
N HIS A 68 2.39 -6.78 -15.27
CA HIS A 68 3.60 -7.55 -15.58
C HIS A 68 4.19 -8.28 -14.37
N HIS A 69 4.84 -9.40 -14.63
CA HIS A 69 5.55 -10.21 -13.65
C HIS A 69 6.79 -9.50 -13.10
N ASP A 70 7.25 -9.96 -11.94
CA ASP A 70 8.38 -9.40 -11.18
C ASP A 70 9.63 -9.19 -12.03
N ARG A 71 10.02 -10.18 -12.85
CA ARG A 71 11.20 -10.06 -13.71
C ARG A 71 11.15 -8.87 -14.66
N ILE A 72 10.01 -8.66 -15.32
CA ILE A 72 9.85 -7.53 -16.24
C ILE A 72 9.94 -6.23 -15.46
N ARG A 73 9.32 -6.16 -14.28
CA ARG A 73 9.37 -4.97 -13.42
C ARG A 73 10.78 -4.67 -12.93
N GLU A 74 11.52 -5.71 -12.52
CA GLU A 74 12.90 -5.56 -12.07
C GLU A 74 13.80 -5.07 -13.19
N GLU A 75 13.78 -5.71 -14.36
CA GLU A 75 14.63 -5.35 -15.51
C GLU A 75 14.34 -3.92 -16.00
N PHE A 76 13.06 -3.63 -16.25
CA PHE A 76 12.67 -2.29 -16.70
C PHE A 76 12.92 -1.23 -15.62
N GLY A 77 12.62 -1.55 -14.38
CA GLY A 77 12.83 -0.63 -13.26
C GLY A 77 14.29 -0.27 -13.06
N GLN A 78 15.18 -1.25 -13.09
CA GLN A 78 16.62 -1.04 -12.97
C GLN A 78 17.17 -0.23 -14.15
N ALA A 79 16.80 -0.61 -15.38
CA ALA A 79 17.24 0.07 -16.59
C ALA A 79 16.75 1.52 -16.62
N PHE A 80 15.48 1.75 -16.29
CA PHE A 80 14.90 3.09 -16.27
C PHE A 80 15.48 3.96 -15.16
N ALA A 81 15.64 3.45 -13.95
CA ALA A 81 16.25 4.20 -12.84
C ALA A 81 17.71 4.58 -13.14
N ALA A 82 18.48 3.67 -13.78
CA ALA A 82 19.84 3.94 -14.21
C ALA A 82 19.89 5.03 -15.31
N HIS A 83 18.98 4.93 -16.30
CA HIS A 83 18.85 5.94 -17.36
C HIS A 83 18.45 7.30 -16.77
N TRP A 84 17.47 7.33 -15.89
CA TRP A 84 17.02 8.54 -15.20
C TRP A 84 18.16 9.23 -14.46
N LYS A 85 18.92 8.45 -13.67
CA LYS A 85 20.08 8.99 -12.95
C LYS A 85 21.15 9.54 -13.89
N LYS A 86 21.39 8.86 -15.01
CA LYS A 86 22.38 9.30 -16.01
C LYS A 86 21.96 10.61 -16.70
N THR A 87 20.67 10.77 -16.99
CA THR A 87 20.14 11.92 -17.74
C THR A 87 19.84 13.14 -16.88
N THR A 88 19.35 12.91 -15.65
CA THR A 88 18.89 13.98 -14.76
C THR A 88 19.79 14.22 -13.56
N GLY A 89 20.71 13.29 -13.25
CA GLY A 89 21.51 13.29 -12.01
C GLY A 89 20.71 12.90 -10.75
N GLN A 90 19.40 12.72 -10.85
CA GLN A 90 18.50 12.43 -9.72
C GLN A 90 18.29 10.93 -9.54
N THR A 91 18.07 10.51 -8.29
CA THR A 91 17.66 9.14 -7.97
C THR A 91 16.15 8.98 -8.07
N LEU A 92 15.70 7.84 -8.61
CA LEU A 92 14.29 7.52 -8.82
C LEU A 92 13.90 6.28 -8.03
N PHE A 93 12.82 6.38 -7.26
CA PHE A 93 12.12 5.25 -6.68
C PHE A 93 10.90 4.92 -7.53
N ILE A 94 10.82 3.68 -8.03
CA ILE A 94 9.67 3.20 -8.78
C ILE A 94 8.77 2.41 -7.82
N ASP A 95 7.58 2.94 -7.60
CA ASP A 95 6.54 2.30 -6.79
C ASP A 95 5.61 1.48 -7.70
N TRP A 96 5.84 0.19 -7.74
CA TRP A 96 5.05 -0.72 -8.55
C TRP A 96 3.72 -1.07 -7.90
N ARG A 97 2.62 -0.84 -8.63
CA ARG A 97 1.26 -1.24 -8.26
C ARG A 97 0.82 -2.40 -9.14
N VAL A 98 0.53 -3.54 -8.53
CA VAL A 98 0.18 -4.78 -9.25
C VAL A 98 -1.11 -5.35 -8.65
N PRO A 99 -2.27 -4.76 -8.96
CA PRO A 99 -3.54 -5.22 -8.40
C PRO A 99 -4.01 -6.55 -8.99
N GLY A 100 -3.47 -6.93 -10.16
CA GLY A 100 -3.87 -8.11 -10.92
C GLY A 100 -3.70 -7.91 -12.43
N GLY A 101 -4.62 -8.44 -13.22
CA GLY A 101 -4.65 -8.24 -14.68
C GLY A 101 -5.20 -6.87 -15.07
N THR A 102 -5.40 -6.66 -16.38
CA THR A 102 -5.84 -5.36 -16.92
C THR A 102 -7.24 -4.97 -16.45
N SER A 103 -8.10 -5.94 -16.17
CA SER A 103 -9.45 -5.71 -15.64
C SER A 103 -9.39 -5.14 -14.20
N GLU A 104 -8.56 -5.71 -13.35
CA GLU A 104 -8.35 -5.23 -11.98
C GLU A 104 -7.69 -3.85 -11.97
N ILE A 105 -6.76 -3.61 -12.89
CA ILE A 105 -6.15 -2.30 -13.11
C ILE A 105 -7.23 -1.27 -13.49
N ALA A 106 -8.08 -1.59 -14.46
CA ALA A 106 -9.15 -0.68 -14.90
C ALA A 106 -10.13 -0.35 -13.74
N MET A 107 -10.49 -1.34 -12.93
CA MET A 107 -11.34 -1.13 -11.75
C MET A 107 -10.65 -0.24 -10.71
N LEU A 108 -9.36 -0.47 -10.45
CA LEU A 108 -8.61 0.34 -9.49
C LEU A 108 -8.48 1.80 -9.97
N ILE A 109 -8.08 2.02 -11.22
CA ILE A 109 -7.99 3.38 -11.79
C ILE A 109 -9.33 4.09 -11.68
N LYS A 110 -10.43 3.42 -12.05
CA LYS A 110 -11.78 3.99 -11.94
C LYS A 110 -12.13 4.34 -10.49
N SER A 111 -11.84 3.46 -9.55
CA SER A 111 -12.11 3.68 -8.13
C SER A 111 -11.33 4.87 -7.58
N GLU A 112 -10.03 4.92 -7.84
CA GLU A 112 -9.16 6.01 -7.37
C GLU A 112 -9.55 7.35 -8.01
N ALA A 113 -9.81 7.38 -9.32
CA ALA A 113 -10.27 8.58 -10.01
C ALA A 113 -11.59 9.08 -9.44
N THR A 114 -12.56 8.17 -9.20
CA THR A 114 -13.84 8.53 -8.60
C THR A 114 -13.66 9.09 -7.18
N ALA A 115 -12.83 8.45 -6.37
CA ALA A 115 -12.58 8.89 -5.00
C ALA A 115 -11.88 10.26 -4.95
N ALA A 116 -10.87 10.46 -5.79
CA ALA A 116 -10.16 11.73 -5.89
C ALA A 116 -11.11 12.86 -6.36
N PHE A 117 -11.94 12.59 -7.38
CA PHE A 117 -12.90 13.56 -7.87
C PHE A 117 -14.00 13.84 -6.85
N GLN A 118 -14.48 12.83 -6.11
CA GLN A 118 -15.43 13.04 -5.01
C GLN A 118 -14.87 14.00 -3.96
N GLN A 119 -13.59 13.82 -3.58
CA GLN A 119 -12.97 14.74 -2.62
C GLN A 119 -12.91 16.17 -3.17
N HIS A 120 -12.50 16.34 -4.42
CA HIS A 120 -12.48 17.64 -5.10
C HIS A 120 -13.88 18.26 -5.16
N TRP A 121 -14.87 17.50 -5.59
CA TRP A 121 -16.26 17.92 -5.70
C TRP A 121 -16.85 18.40 -4.38
N GLN A 122 -16.64 17.64 -3.30
CA GLN A 122 -17.20 17.95 -1.99
C GLN A 122 -16.40 19.03 -1.23
N ARG A 123 -15.06 18.95 -1.24
CA ARG A 123 -14.22 19.83 -0.42
C ARG A 123 -13.92 21.15 -1.09
N ASP A 124 -13.54 21.12 -2.37
CA ASP A 124 -13.08 22.30 -3.07
C ASP A 124 -14.24 23.06 -3.72
N LEU A 125 -15.15 22.32 -4.36
CA LEU A 125 -16.32 22.91 -5.04
C LEU A 125 -17.55 23.04 -4.13
N ARG A 126 -17.53 22.47 -2.93
CA ARG A 126 -18.62 22.54 -1.93
C ARG A 126 -19.95 22.03 -2.46
N ARG A 127 -19.92 21.00 -3.31
CA ARG A 127 -21.12 20.41 -3.94
C ARG A 127 -21.50 19.10 -3.29
N GLU A 128 -22.78 18.76 -3.34
CA GLU A 128 -23.29 17.48 -2.85
C GLU A 128 -22.89 16.35 -3.81
N TRP A 129 -22.38 15.25 -3.25
CA TRP A 129 -22.06 14.05 -4.01
C TRP A 129 -23.29 13.18 -4.19
N THR A 130 -23.95 13.31 -5.33
CA THR A 130 -25.15 12.56 -5.66
C THR A 130 -24.82 11.27 -6.41
N PRO A 131 -25.74 10.26 -6.42
CA PRO A 131 -25.56 9.07 -7.25
C PRO A 131 -25.37 9.39 -8.74
N ALA A 132 -26.03 10.43 -9.26
CA ALA A 132 -25.88 10.88 -10.64
C ALA A 132 -24.46 11.44 -10.91
N ALA A 133 -23.88 12.19 -9.96
CA ALA A 133 -22.51 12.65 -10.06
C ALA A 133 -21.51 11.49 -10.03
N ALA A 134 -21.71 10.52 -9.14
CA ALA A 134 -20.87 9.34 -9.01
C ALA A 134 -20.86 8.46 -10.27
N GLN A 135 -22.03 8.28 -10.89
CA GLN A 135 -22.16 7.48 -12.12
C GLN A 135 -21.65 8.21 -13.36
N GLY A 136 -21.93 9.51 -13.43
CA GLY A 136 -21.67 10.32 -14.62
C GLY A 136 -20.22 10.78 -14.78
N CYS A 137 -19.48 11.02 -13.69
CA CYS A 137 -18.17 11.71 -13.77
C CYS A 137 -17.15 10.99 -14.68
N LEU A 138 -17.11 9.66 -14.67
CA LEU A 138 -16.19 8.85 -15.47
C LEU A 138 -16.86 8.10 -16.63
N ASP A 139 -18.16 8.27 -16.82
CA ASP A 139 -18.88 7.57 -17.89
C ASP A 139 -18.69 8.30 -19.23
N PRO A 140 -18.01 7.68 -20.23
CA PRO A 140 -17.84 8.29 -21.53
C PRO A 140 -19.14 8.42 -22.34
N LYS A 141 -20.21 7.74 -21.89
CA LYS A 141 -21.55 7.80 -22.50
C LYS A 141 -22.51 8.74 -21.75
N ALA A 142 -22.02 9.36 -20.68
CA ALA A 142 -22.84 10.35 -19.97
C ALA A 142 -23.24 11.48 -20.91
N ASP A 143 -24.39 12.10 -20.63
CA ASP A 143 -24.84 13.29 -21.33
C ASP A 143 -23.69 14.31 -21.40
N PRO A 144 -23.39 14.88 -22.58
CA PRO A 144 -22.38 15.94 -22.73
C PRO A 144 -22.62 17.13 -21.81
N GLU A 145 -23.88 17.38 -21.41
CA GLU A 145 -24.23 18.43 -20.45
C GLU A 145 -24.12 17.98 -18.98
N ASN A 146 -23.74 16.74 -18.71
CA ASN A 146 -23.56 16.25 -17.34
C ASN A 146 -22.48 17.07 -16.62
N GLU A 147 -22.89 17.80 -15.61
CA GLU A 147 -22.03 18.75 -14.89
C GLU A 147 -20.82 18.05 -14.21
N ALA A 148 -21.03 16.86 -13.64
CA ALA A 148 -19.97 16.12 -12.99
C ALA A 148 -18.90 15.67 -14.01
N ARG A 149 -19.35 15.22 -15.20
CA ARG A 149 -18.44 14.83 -16.29
C ARG A 149 -17.64 16.01 -16.80
N LYS A 150 -18.29 17.13 -17.09
CA LYS A 150 -17.61 18.37 -17.52
C LYS A 150 -16.59 18.82 -16.50
N THR A 151 -16.98 18.85 -15.23
CA THR A 151 -16.11 19.28 -14.14
C THR A 151 -14.93 18.33 -13.95
N TYR A 152 -15.15 17.02 -14.05
CA TYR A 152 -14.08 16.04 -13.97
C TYR A 152 -13.04 16.23 -15.08
N LEU A 153 -13.49 16.33 -16.33
CA LEU A 153 -12.58 16.52 -17.48
C LEU A 153 -11.82 17.85 -17.45
N ALA A 154 -12.40 18.88 -16.80
CA ALA A 154 -11.74 20.16 -16.61
C ALA A 154 -10.86 20.22 -15.35
N SER A 155 -10.93 19.21 -14.48
CA SER A 155 -10.15 19.17 -13.24
C SER A 155 -8.76 18.55 -13.45
N ASN A 156 -7.85 18.87 -12.55
CA ASN A 156 -6.52 18.22 -12.46
C ASN A 156 -6.52 17.09 -11.43
N THR A 157 -7.67 16.48 -11.17
CA THR A 157 -7.76 15.37 -10.23
C THR A 157 -7.15 14.11 -10.83
N GLY A 158 -6.06 13.65 -10.23
CA GLY A 158 -5.33 12.45 -10.67
C GLY A 158 -5.64 11.24 -9.79
N THR A 159 -5.29 10.08 -10.31
CA THR A 159 -5.44 8.79 -9.61
C THR A 159 -4.30 8.49 -8.62
N GLY A 160 -3.28 9.36 -8.56
CA GLY A 160 -2.05 9.09 -7.82
C GLY A 160 -1.15 8.04 -8.49
N MET A 161 -1.45 7.67 -9.73
CA MET A 161 -0.64 6.80 -10.58
C MET A 161 -0.11 7.61 -11.76
N ASP A 162 1.19 7.53 -12.01
CA ASP A 162 1.85 8.32 -13.05
C ASP A 162 1.85 7.61 -14.39
N VAL A 163 1.99 6.27 -14.38
CA VAL A 163 2.11 5.49 -15.62
C VAL A 163 1.28 4.19 -15.52
N PHE A 164 0.53 3.90 -16.57
CA PHE A 164 -0.01 2.57 -16.82
C PHE A 164 0.91 1.86 -17.81
N PHE A 165 1.64 0.85 -17.31
CA PHE A 165 2.62 0.09 -18.08
C PHE A 165 2.12 -1.32 -18.36
N GLY A 166 1.78 -1.61 -19.62
CA GLY A 166 1.22 -2.88 -20.08
C GLY A 166 -0.28 -2.79 -20.36
N GLY A 167 -0.85 -3.84 -20.87
CA GLY A 167 -2.20 -3.88 -21.42
C GLY A 167 -2.20 -3.80 -22.95
N GLY A 168 -3.39 -3.78 -23.53
CA GLY A 168 -3.60 -3.67 -24.97
C GLY A 168 -4.16 -2.31 -25.38
N ALA A 169 -4.24 -2.08 -26.70
CA ALA A 169 -4.83 -0.85 -27.24
C ALA A 169 -6.24 -0.58 -26.70
N TYR A 170 -7.03 -1.63 -26.51
CA TYR A 170 -8.37 -1.54 -25.93
C TYR A 170 -8.34 -0.95 -24.50
N ASP A 171 -7.41 -1.41 -23.66
CA ASP A 171 -7.32 -0.95 -22.27
C ASP A 171 -7.00 0.55 -22.22
N PHE A 172 -6.06 1.01 -23.03
CA PHE A 172 -5.69 2.42 -23.12
C PHE A 172 -6.84 3.28 -23.69
N GLU A 173 -7.53 2.77 -24.74
CA GLU A 173 -8.68 3.48 -25.31
C GLU A 173 -9.80 3.68 -24.29
N GLN A 174 -10.09 2.66 -23.49
CA GLN A 174 -11.09 2.78 -22.42
C GLN A 174 -10.68 3.83 -21.36
N GLN A 175 -9.43 3.85 -20.96
CA GLN A 175 -8.95 4.85 -19.98
C GLN A 175 -8.95 6.27 -20.60
N ALA A 176 -8.56 6.40 -21.85
CA ALA A 176 -8.61 7.69 -22.56
C ALA A 176 -10.05 8.21 -22.68
N ARG A 177 -11.00 7.35 -23.06
CA ARG A 177 -12.44 7.70 -23.12
C ARG A 177 -13.00 8.07 -21.76
N ALA A 178 -12.56 7.39 -20.70
CA ALA A 178 -12.95 7.73 -19.33
C ALA A 178 -12.37 9.07 -18.87
N GLY A 179 -11.31 9.56 -19.49
CA GLY A 179 -10.60 10.78 -19.10
C GLY A 179 -9.60 10.54 -17.96
N THR A 180 -9.16 9.29 -17.76
CA THR A 180 -8.18 8.92 -16.74
C THR A 180 -6.75 8.91 -17.26
N LEU A 181 -6.54 9.07 -18.56
CA LEU A 181 -5.24 9.33 -19.18
C LEU A 181 -5.11 10.81 -19.54
N VAL A 182 -3.94 11.35 -19.30
CA VAL A 182 -3.53 12.68 -19.74
C VAL A 182 -2.59 12.56 -20.92
N ALA A 183 -2.60 13.54 -21.81
CA ALA A 183 -1.59 13.66 -22.87
C ALA A 183 -0.23 13.91 -22.22
N GLY A 184 0.78 13.14 -22.63
CA GLY A 184 2.15 13.41 -22.24
C GLY A 184 2.63 14.67 -22.95
N ASP A 185 3.18 15.61 -22.20
CA ASP A 185 3.91 16.73 -22.78
C ASP A 185 5.18 16.16 -23.43
N GLY A 186 5.24 16.13 -24.77
CA GLY A 186 6.35 15.63 -25.54
C GLY A 186 7.58 16.54 -25.50
#